data_54c413fe361e7de969d2ae7469dc9cee
#
_entry.id   54c413fe361e7de969d2ae7469dc9cee
#
_cell.length_a   1.000
_cell.length_b   1.000
_cell.length_c   1.000
_cell.angle_alpha   90.00
_cell.angle_beta   90.00
_cell.angle_gamma   90.00
#
_symmetry.space_group_name_H-M   'P 1'
#
loop_
_entity.id
_entity.type
_entity.pdbx_description
1 polymer ?
#
loop_
_entity_poly.entity_id
_entity_poly.type
_entity_poly.pdbx_seq_one_letter_code
_entity_poly.pdbx_strand_id
1 'polypeptide(L)'
;MWALLELSRWRVVVAVAWGVLALGSGLGLAALAAWLIARAWQMPPVLDLSIAVVTVRALGISRGLCRYLERLATHDVALRAMATARTSVYRTLAGSDFWLRRPSSGRRSAVAGAGRSGGQLRRGDLLVRIGSDIDDLGAVVVRVFVPVAVAVVLSAVAIGLLVTISVAAAAILAGALAVSGVVAPWLSAKAARDAERAVRADRAEFTAQALTVLDHAAELRVAGRLDAALGAATKASRRAVAAEDAAAARSAWSAAATPLSIGVSVLGALLIGITLYGPSGGAPGAMTPMALTVLVLLPLSAFEAVGPLPAAAQALTTARAALRRLTELDEAEPAPADRVLDNVLLQQLPELPEGRRIAVVGPSGAGKTTLLMAWAGLFDTSRPGVTFFAEDAHLFGTSVLENLRVARGDLTAAEAEKALARVGLGDWLDSLPEGVHTDLVGGAAAVSGGQRRRILLARALVSPARVLLLDEPAEHLEAEAGAELLRELLDVDSGLVEPDRIVAVVTHQLPPHHSADVVVRVEASAQVKADFADRVMPTSALGEIPLPTR
;
A
#
# COMPACT_ATOMS: atom_id res chain seq x y z
N MET A 1 -10.61 -9.95 5.13
CA MET A 1 -9.56 -9.55 6.09
C MET A 1 -8.76 -10.75 6.61
N TRP A 2 -9.37 -11.77 7.24
CA TRP A 2 -8.66 -12.98 7.70
C TRP A 2 -7.96 -13.73 6.58
N ALA A 3 -8.60 -13.86 5.42
CA ALA A 3 -8.01 -14.52 4.25
C ALA A 3 -6.81 -13.76 3.68
N LEU A 4 -6.89 -12.44 3.60
CA LEU A 4 -5.79 -11.60 3.08
C LEU A 4 -4.57 -11.58 4.02
N LEU A 5 -4.80 -11.60 5.35
CA LEU A 5 -3.75 -11.52 6.36
C LEU A 5 -3.20 -12.89 6.77
N GLU A 6 -3.82 -13.98 6.36
CA GLU A 6 -3.46 -15.37 6.71
C GLU A 6 -3.12 -15.56 8.20
N LEU A 7 -3.96 -14.98 9.09
CA LEU A 7 -3.70 -14.94 10.53
C LEU A 7 -3.72 -16.34 11.15
N SER A 8 -2.64 -16.73 11.81
CA SER A 8 -2.58 -17.94 12.62
C SER A 8 -3.42 -17.80 13.88
N ARG A 9 -4.49 -18.58 14.01
CA ARG A 9 -5.40 -18.57 15.16
C ARG A 9 -4.67 -18.81 16.48
N TRP A 10 -3.71 -19.73 16.51
CA TRP A 10 -2.92 -20.03 17.70
C TRP A 10 -2.10 -18.83 18.19
N ARG A 11 -1.42 -18.12 17.28
CA ARG A 11 -0.63 -16.94 17.65
C ARG A 11 -1.50 -15.81 18.19
N VAL A 12 -2.69 -15.61 17.62
CA VAL A 12 -3.66 -14.62 18.13
C VAL A 12 -4.12 -15.01 19.53
N VAL A 13 -4.42 -16.29 19.78
CA VAL A 13 -4.79 -16.79 21.12
C VAL A 13 -3.67 -16.55 22.13
N VAL A 14 -2.42 -16.81 21.77
CA VAL A 14 -1.27 -16.55 22.65
C VAL A 14 -1.14 -15.05 22.96
N ALA A 15 -1.29 -14.17 21.97
CA ALA A 15 -1.26 -12.72 22.19
C ALA A 15 -2.39 -12.27 23.12
N VAL A 16 -3.61 -12.77 22.94
CA VAL A 16 -4.75 -12.50 23.82
C VAL A 16 -4.50 -13.03 25.24
N ALA A 17 -3.96 -14.24 25.38
CA ALA A 17 -3.64 -14.83 26.68
C ALA A 17 -2.65 -13.96 27.47
N TRP A 18 -1.58 -13.48 26.82
CA TRP A 18 -0.64 -12.55 27.45
C TRP A 18 -1.30 -11.21 27.82
N GLY A 19 -2.21 -10.69 26.98
CA GLY A 19 -2.99 -9.49 27.27
C GLY A 19 -3.93 -9.67 28.48
N VAL A 20 -4.63 -10.81 28.55
CA VAL A 20 -5.48 -11.16 29.70
C VAL A 20 -4.66 -11.31 30.99
N LEU A 21 -3.49 -11.96 30.92
CA LEU A 21 -2.60 -12.07 32.06
C LEU A 21 -2.04 -10.71 32.49
N ALA A 22 -1.67 -9.84 31.56
CA ALA A 22 -1.13 -8.51 31.85
C ALA A 22 -2.15 -7.63 32.60
N LEU A 23 -3.32 -7.42 31.99
CA LEU A 23 -4.37 -6.58 32.60
C LEU A 23 -5.11 -7.30 33.71
N GLY A 24 -5.25 -8.63 33.66
CA GLY A 24 -5.78 -9.46 34.75
C GLY A 24 -4.91 -9.40 36.00
N SER A 25 -3.58 -9.35 35.85
CA SER A 25 -2.67 -9.09 36.98
C SER A 25 -2.93 -7.71 37.60
N GLY A 26 -3.25 -6.68 36.80
CA GLY A 26 -3.66 -5.36 37.25
C GLY A 26 -4.98 -5.38 38.05
N LEU A 27 -5.99 -6.08 37.52
CA LEU A 27 -7.28 -6.24 38.15
C LEU A 27 -7.15 -7.03 39.48
N GLY A 28 -6.40 -8.13 39.47
CA GLY A 28 -6.10 -8.94 40.66
C GLY A 28 -5.32 -8.16 41.71
N LEU A 29 -4.34 -7.35 41.28
CA LEU A 29 -3.57 -6.46 42.15
C LEU A 29 -4.47 -5.44 42.82
N ALA A 30 -5.40 -4.81 42.08
CA ALA A 30 -6.35 -3.83 42.65
C ALA A 30 -7.29 -4.49 43.67
N ALA A 31 -7.85 -5.66 43.34
CA ALA A 31 -8.73 -6.40 44.24
C ALA A 31 -8.01 -6.84 45.52
N LEU A 32 -6.80 -7.41 45.38
CA LEU A 32 -6.02 -7.91 46.51
C LEU A 32 -5.45 -6.77 47.35
N ALA A 33 -5.05 -5.65 46.75
CA ALA A 33 -4.63 -4.45 47.50
C ALA A 33 -5.78 -3.85 48.27
N ALA A 34 -6.98 -3.75 47.69
CA ALA A 34 -8.19 -3.31 48.39
C ALA A 34 -8.52 -4.20 49.58
N TRP A 35 -8.48 -5.52 49.40
CA TRP A 35 -8.66 -6.50 50.46
C TRP A 35 -7.61 -6.35 51.56
N LEU A 36 -6.34 -6.21 51.17
CA LEU A 36 -5.21 -6.11 52.10
C LEU A 36 -5.30 -4.84 52.96
N ILE A 37 -5.67 -3.69 52.37
CA ILE A 37 -5.86 -2.43 53.10
C ILE A 37 -6.95 -2.58 54.16
N ALA A 38 -8.10 -3.14 53.79
CA ALA A 38 -9.20 -3.35 54.72
C ALA A 38 -8.88 -4.39 55.81
N ARG A 39 -8.11 -5.44 55.46
CA ARG A 39 -7.69 -6.46 56.41
C ARG A 39 -6.64 -5.94 57.39
N ALA A 40 -5.68 -5.14 56.90
CA ALA A 40 -4.65 -4.53 57.74
C ALA A 40 -5.23 -3.59 58.80
N TRP A 41 -6.34 -2.88 58.47
CA TRP A 41 -7.06 -2.03 59.46
C TRP A 41 -7.57 -2.82 60.69
N GLN A 42 -7.84 -4.12 60.50
CA GLN A 42 -8.26 -5.00 61.62
C GLN A 42 -7.09 -5.45 62.54
N MET A 43 -5.86 -5.00 62.25
CA MET A 43 -4.64 -5.33 63.01
C MET A 43 -4.40 -6.84 63.18
N PRO A 44 -4.51 -7.69 62.17
CA PRO A 44 -4.22 -9.12 62.32
C PRO A 44 -2.72 -9.34 62.57
N PRO A 45 -2.32 -10.55 63.04
CA PRO A 45 -0.92 -10.93 63.08
C PRO A 45 -0.23 -10.74 61.72
N VAL A 46 0.99 -10.22 61.71
CA VAL A 46 1.73 -9.90 60.46
C VAL A 46 1.87 -11.10 59.54
N LEU A 47 1.99 -12.31 60.08
CA LEU A 47 2.08 -13.55 59.34
C LEU A 47 0.85 -13.83 58.45
N ASP A 48 -0.35 -13.44 58.90
CA ASP A 48 -1.60 -13.64 58.18
C ASP A 48 -1.66 -12.81 56.88
N LEU A 49 -0.88 -11.73 56.80
CA LEU A 49 -0.81 -10.85 55.61
C LEU A 49 0.33 -11.19 54.69
N SER A 50 1.29 -12.03 55.11
CA SER A 50 2.53 -12.27 54.36
C SER A 50 2.28 -12.85 52.96
N ILE A 51 1.37 -13.81 52.83
CA ILE A 51 1.00 -14.41 51.53
C ILE A 51 0.40 -13.34 50.58
N ALA A 52 -0.51 -12.52 51.12
CA ALA A 52 -1.16 -11.47 50.32
C ALA A 52 -0.14 -10.41 49.83
N VAL A 53 0.80 -10.01 50.70
CA VAL A 53 1.86 -9.04 50.38
C VAL A 53 2.78 -9.60 49.28
N VAL A 54 3.18 -10.88 49.39
CA VAL A 54 4.01 -11.53 48.36
C VAL A 54 3.25 -11.63 47.03
N THR A 55 1.96 -11.98 47.09
CA THR A 55 1.10 -12.08 45.87
C THR A 55 0.91 -10.71 45.19
N VAL A 56 0.71 -9.62 45.97
CA VAL A 56 0.65 -8.26 45.42
C VAL A 56 1.94 -7.90 44.66
N ARG A 57 3.10 -8.22 45.25
CA ARG A 57 4.40 -8.00 44.59
C ARG A 57 4.53 -8.85 43.33
N ALA A 58 4.16 -10.12 43.38
CA ALA A 58 4.19 -11.03 42.23
C ALA A 58 3.27 -10.53 41.10
N LEU A 59 2.04 -10.09 41.38
CA LEU A 59 1.12 -9.52 40.42
C LEU A 59 1.66 -8.23 39.79
N GLY A 60 2.33 -7.37 40.57
CA GLY A 60 2.96 -6.15 40.08
C GLY A 60 4.07 -6.44 39.05
N ILE A 61 4.92 -7.42 39.36
CA ILE A 61 6.00 -7.86 38.44
C ILE A 61 5.38 -8.54 37.19
N SER A 62 4.43 -9.45 37.40
CA SER A 62 3.75 -10.19 36.33
C SER A 62 3.04 -9.26 35.36
N ARG A 63 2.41 -8.18 35.83
CA ARG A 63 1.78 -7.17 34.96
C ARG A 63 2.76 -6.60 33.95
N GLY A 64 3.98 -6.21 34.39
CA GLY A 64 5.01 -5.66 33.52
C GLY A 64 5.54 -6.69 32.51
N LEU A 65 5.88 -7.88 33.00
CA LEU A 65 6.39 -8.97 32.19
C LEU A 65 5.38 -9.43 31.14
N CYS A 66 4.14 -9.71 31.54
CA CYS A 66 3.08 -10.14 30.63
C CYS A 66 2.74 -9.05 29.60
N ARG A 67 2.81 -7.76 29.99
CA ARG A 67 2.63 -6.66 29.04
C ARG A 67 3.71 -6.61 27.98
N TYR A 68 4.95 -6.87 28.36
CA TYR A 68 6.06 -6.99 27.41
C TYR A 68 5.84 -8.16 26.43
N LEU A 69 5.49 -9.33 26.96
CA LEU A 69 5.25 -10.54 26.14
C LEU A 69 4.01 -10.37 25.23
N GLU A 70 2.97 -9.71 25.69
CA GLU A 70 1.80 -9.35 24.89
C GLU A 70 2.20 -8.49 23.70
N ARG A 71 2.97 -7.41 23.93
CA ARG A 71 3.44 -6.54 22.87
C ARG A 71 4.29 -7.31 21.85
N LEU A 72 5.21 -8.14 22.31
CA LEU A 72 6.07 -8.95 21.44
C LEU A 72 5.24 -9.90 20.58
N ALA A 73 4.31 -10.65 21.18
CA ALA A 73 3.45 -11.59 20.48
C ALA A 73 2.52 -10.88 19.47
N THR A 74 1.93 -9.76 19.86
CA THR A 74 1.01 -8.99 19.03
C THR A 74 1.70 -8.39 17.80
N HIS A 75 2.91 -7.84 18.01
CA HIS A 75 3.69 -7.28 16.90
C HIS A 75 4.23 -8.37 15.96
N ASP A 76 4.65 -9.54 16.48
CA ASP A 76 5.05 -10.67 15.61
C ASP A 76 3.91 -11.09 14.68
N VAL A 77 2.68 -11.20 15.21
CA VAL A 77 1.50 -11.50 14.38
C VAL A 77 1.24 -10.42 13.33
N ALA A 78 1.29 -9.15 13.73
CA ALA A 78 1.02 -8.02 12.84
C ALA A 78 2.05 -7.90 11.71
N LEU A 79 3.35 -7.99 12.03
CA LEU A 79 4.43 -7.87 11.04
C LEU A 79 4.40 -9.00 10.01
N ARG A 80 4.15 -10.24 10.45
CA ARG A 80 3.99 -11.39 9.52
C ARG A 80 2.78 -11.21 8.62
N ALA A 81 1.64 -10.79 9.18
CA ALA A 81 0.43 -10.54 8.41
C ALA A 81 0.64 -9.45 7.36
N MET A 82 1.34 -8.35 7.72
CA MET A 82 1.68 -7.29 6.77
C MET A 82 2.61 -7.78 5.65
N ALA A 83 3.63 -8.59 5.99
CA ALA A 83 4.54 -9.16 4.99
C ALA A 83 3.79 -10.07 3.99
N THR A 84 2.90 -10.93 4.48
CA THR A 84 2.05 -11.79 3.64
C THR A 84 1.13 -10.96 2.75
N ALA A 85 0.44 -9.96 3.31
CA ALA A 85 -0.45 -9.09 2.56
C ALA A 85 0.29 -8.30 1.47
N ARG A 86 1.47 -7.74 1.77
CA ARG A 86 2.32 -7.06 0.76
C ARG A 86 2.69 -8.00 -0.38
N THR A 87 3.16 -9.20 -0.06
CA THR A 87 3.53 -10.19 -1.07
C THR A 87 2.33 -10.59 -1.94
N SER A 88 1.14 -10.76 -1.36
CA SER A 88 -0.09 -11.06 -2.09
C SER A 88 -0.46 -9.94 -3.05
N VAL A 89 -0.50 -8.69 -2.56
CA VAL A 89 -0.83 -7.51 -3.39
C VAL A 89 0.19 -7.33 -4.53
N TYR A 90 1.49 -7.52 -4.26
CA TYR A 90 2.50 -7.47 -5.32
C TYR A 90 2.30 -8.55 -6.37
N ARG A 91 1.96 -9.78 -5.99
CA ARG A 91 1.67 -10.87 -6.94
C ARG A 91 0.45 -10.55 -7.80
N THR A 92 -0.63 -10.08 -7.20
CA THR A 92 -1.84 -9.65 -7.92
C THR A 92 -1.52 -8.55 -8.92
N LEU A 93 -0.80 -7.50 -8.50
CA LEU A 93 -0.42 -6.40 -9.37
C LEU A 93 0.52 -6.87 -10.49
N ALA A 94 1.53 -7.68 -10.19
CA ALA A 94 2.48 -8.19 -11.19
C ALA A 94 1.82 -9.10 -12.22
N GLY A 95 0.79 -9.87 -11.83
CA GLY A 95 0.01 -10.71 -12.73
C GLY A 95 -1.14 -10.00 -13.44
N SER A 96 -1.38 -8.72 -13.14
CA SER A 96 -2.48 -7.96 -13.75
C SER A 96 -2.04 -7.18 -14.98
N ASP A 97 -2.96 -6.97 -15.92
CA ASP A 97 -2.76 -6.13 -17.12
C ASP A 97 -2.70 -4.63 -16.80
N PHE A 98 -2.69 -4.26 -15.52
CA PHE A 98 -2.64 -2.87 -15.06
C PHE A 98 -1.47 -2.08 -15.69
N TRP A 99 -0.32 -2.73 -15.86
CA TRP A 99 0.90 -2.12 -16.38
C TRP A 99 0.86 -1.85 -17.89
N LEU A 100 0.00 -2.56 -18.62
CA LEU A 100 -0.18 -2.45 -20.07
C LEU A 100 -1.10 -1.28 -20.45
N ARG A 101 -1.88 -0.77 -19.49
CA ARG A 101 -2.79 0.36 -19.72
C ARG A 101 -2.01 1.66 -19.76
N ARG A 102 -1.82 2.23 -20.93
CA ARG A 102 -1.30 3.60 -21.08
C ARG A 102 -2.27 4.58 -20.41
N PRO A 103 -1.80 5.56 -19.61
CA PRO A 103 -2.63 6.69 -19.24
C PRO A 103 -3.00 7.41 -20.54
N SER A 104 -4.29 7.42 -20.87
CA SER A 104 -4.79 8.19 -22.02
C SER A 104 -4.39 9.65 -21.80
N SER A 105 -3.37 10.09 -22.54
CA SER A 105 -2.89 11.45 -22.51
C SER A 105 -3.99 12.36 -23.04
N GLY A 106 -4.67 13.02 -22.15
CA GLY A 106 -5.27 14.31 -22.32
C GLY A 106 -6.54 14.44 -23.15
N ARG A 107 -7.29 15.36 -22.77
CA ARG A 107 -8.31 16.19 -23.46
C ARG A 107 -9.76 15.74 -23.52
N ARG A 108 -10.12 14.50 -23.21
CA ARG A 108 -11.56 14.11 -23.23
C ARG A 108 -12.23 13.91 -21.86
N SER A 109 -11.50 14.04 -20.76
CA SER A 109 -12.05 13.84 -19.42
C SER A 109 -12.72 15.08 -18.80
N ALA A 110 -12.75 16.22 -19.47
CA ALA A 110 -13.30 17.45 -18.93
C ALA A 110 -14.83 17.64 -19.16
N VAL A 111 -15.47 16.76 -19.93
CA VAL A 111 -16.89 16.91 -20.33
C VAL A 111 -17.81 15.78 -19.83
N ALA A 112 -17.26 14.69 -19.30
CA ALA A 112 -18.08 13.64 -18.67
C ALA A 112 -18.35 14.00 -17.21
N GLY A 113 -19.58 14.43 -16.94
CA GLY A 113 -20.06 14.81 -15.62
C GLY A 113 -19.84 13.74 -14.55
N ALA A 114 -19.74 14.21 -13.32
CA ALA A 114 -19.52 13.49 -12.07
C ALA A 114 -20.47 12.31 -11.85
N GLY A 115 -20.12 11.14 -12.41
CA GLY A 115 -20.88 9.93 -12.24
C GLY A 115 -20.09 8.72 -12.71
N ARG A 116 -19.54 7.97 -11.74
CA ARG A 116 -18.81 6.70 -11.91
C ARG A 116 -17.46 6.84 -12.62
N SER A 117 -16.52 7.40 -11.90
CA SER A 117 -15.10 7.34 -12.25
C SER A 117 -14.62 5.89 -12.06
N GLY A 118 -14.53 5.15 -13.13
CA GLY A 118 -13.54 4.08 -13.25
C GLY A 118 -12.16 4.77 -13.24
N GLY A 119 -11.70 5.16 -12.05
CA GLY A 119 -10.53 6.00 -11.88
C GLY A 119 -9.28 5.24 -12.30
N GLN A 120 -8.60 5.74 -13.32
CA GLN A 120 -7.23 5.32 -13.60
C GLN A 120 -6.41 5.50 -12.33
N LEU A 121 -5.97 4.39 -11.75
CA LEU A 121 -5.09 4.37 -10.59
C LEU A 121 -3.77 5.06 -10.95
N ARG A 122 -3.48 6.17 -10.30
CA ARG A 122 -2.21 6.86 -10.46
C ARG A 122 -1.13 6.08 -9.72
N ARG A 123 0.12 6.14 -10.19
CA ARG A 123 1.27 5.49 -9.52
C ARG A 123 1.37 5.86 -8.04
N GLY A 124 1.04 7.10 -7.68
CA GLY A 124 0.98 7.55 -6.30
C GLY A 124 -0.09 6.84 -5.46
N ASP A 125 -1.26 6.55 -6.03
CA ASP A 125 -2.34 5.83 -5.34
C ASP A 125 -1.94 4.38 -5.02
N LEU A 126 -1.17 3.74 -5.93
CA LEU A 126 -0.64 2.39 -5.70
C LEU A 126 0.37 2.36 -4.55
N LEU A 127 1.27 3.34 -4.46
CA LEU A 127 2.21 3.45 -3.34
C LEU A 127 1.50 3.61 -2.01
N VAL A 128 0.44 4.42 -1.95
CA VAL A 128 -0.40 4.58 -0.76
C VAL A 128 -1.09 3.26 -0.40
N ARG A 129 -1.63 2.53 -1.39
CA ARG A 129 -2.33 1.25 -1.16
C ARG A 129 -1.38 0.15 -0.68
N ILE A 130 -0.20 0.02 -1.28
CA ILE A 130 0.80 -0.98 -0.90
C ILE A 130 1.48 -0.63 0.44
N GLY A 131 1.61 0.66 0.74
CA GLY A 131 2.19 1.16 2.01
C GLY A 131 1.14 1.25 3.11
N SER A 132 0.52 2.42 3.23
CA SER A 132 -0.33 2.77 4.37
C SER A 132 -1.58 1.90 4.53
N ASP A 133 -2.22 1.45 3.43
CA ASP A 133 -3.42 0.62 3.54
C ASP A 133 -3.12 -0.77 4.13
N ILE A 134 -1.97 -1.35 3.80
CA ILE A 134 -1.54 -2.63 4.39
C ILE A 134 -1.11 -2.43 5.86
N ASP A 135 -0.46 -1.31 6.19
CA ASP A 135 -0.11 -0.98 7.57
C ASP A 135 -1.37 -0.79 8.44
N ASP A 136 -2.41 -0.14 7.90
CA ASP A 136 -3.70 -0.01 8.56
C ASP A 136 -4.38 -1.37 8.80
N LEU A 137 -4.26 -2.32 7.86
CA LEU A 137 -4.76 -3.69 8.05
C LEU A 137 -3.98 -4.45 9.12
N GLY A 138 -2.65 -4.33 9.15
CA GLY A 138 -1.80 -4.94 10.16
C GLY A 138 -2.10 -4.38 11.57
N ALA A 139 -2.38 -3.08 11.65
CA ALA A 139 -2.74 -2.41 12.90
C ALA A 139 -4.04 -2.95 13.53
N VAL A 140 -4.93 -3.58 12.76
CA VAL A 140 -6.17 -4.18 13.31
C VAL A 140 -5.87 -5.29 14.32
N VAL A 141 -4.83 -6.09 14.09
CA VAL A 141 -4.46 -7.15 15.04
C VAL A 141 -4.09 -6.54 16.38
N VAL A 142 -3.23 -5.51 16.36
CA VAL A 142 -2.70 -4.85 17.56
C VAL A 142 -3.76 -3.99 18.27
N ARG A 143 -4.54 -3.24 17.48
CA ARG A 143 -5.44 -2.20 18.03
C ARG A 143 -6.88 -2.64 18.18
N VAL A 144 -7.30 -3.75 17.54
CA VAL A 144 -8.71 -4.19 17.56
C VAL A 144 -8.84 -5.60 18.14
N PHE A 145 -8.30 -6.62 17.50
CA PHE A 145 -8.58 -8.01 17.85
C PHE A 145 -8.13 -8.35 19.28
N VAL A 146 -6.87 -8.03 19.60
CA VAL A 146 -6.33 -8.33 20.94
C VAL A 146 -7.02 -7.49 22.02
N PRO A 147 -7.13 -6.14 21.91
CA PRO A 147 -7.81 -5.35 22.93
C PRO A 147 -9.29 -5.72 23.13
N VAL A 148 -10.04 -6.00 22.05
CA VAL A 148 -11.46 -6.39 22.17
C VAL A 148 -11.60 -7.71 22.90
N ALA A 149 -10.80 -8.73 22.55
CA ALA A 149 -10.85 -10.05 23.20
C ALA A 149 -10.48 -9.93 24.69
N VAL A 150 -9.43 -9.19 25.02
CA VAL A 150 -9.00 -8.95 26.40
C VAL A 150 -10.08 -8.19 27.20
N ALA A 151 -10.69 -7.17 26.60
CA ALA A 151 -11.75 -6.39 27.26
C ALA A 151 -12.98 -7.27 27.57
N VAL A 152 -13.40 -8.14 26.66
CA VAL A 152 -14.52 -9.05 26.89
C VAL A 152 -14.23 -10.00 28.05
N VAL A 153 -13.06 -10.65 28.04
CA VAL A 153 -12.68 -11.60 29.10
C VAL A 153 -12.60 -10.92 30.47
N LEU A 154 -11.90 -9.78 30.53
CA LEU A 154 -11.71 -9.10 31.82
C LEU A 154 -12.96 -8.42 32.36
N SER A 155 -13.84 -7.90 31.47
CA SER A 155 -15.16 -7.41 31.86
C SER A 155 -15.99 -8.53 32.47
N ALA A 156 -16.01 -9.71 31.87
CA ALA A 156 -16.70 -10.87 32.41
C ALA A 156 -16.14 -11.30 33.78
N VAL A 157 -14.82 -11.31 33.95
CA VAL A 157 -14.15 -11.62 35.21
C VAL A 157 -14.49 -10.57 36.29
N ALA A 158 -14.42 -9.28 35.94
CA ALA A 158 -14.72 -8.20 36.89
C ALA A 158 -16.19 -8.24 37.34
N ILE A 159 -17.13 -8.41 36.42
CA ILE A 159 -18.56 -8.55 36.72
C ILE A 159 -18.78 -9.81 37.57
N GLY A 160 -18.21 -10.95 37.18
CA GLY A 160 -18.34 -12.20 37.92
C GLY A 160 -17.83 -12.08 39.37
N LEU A 161 -16.69 -11.42 39.57
CA LEU A 161 -16.16 -11.16 40.91
C LEU A 161 -17.10 -10.26 41.71
N LEU A 162 -17.67 -9.22 41.08
CA LEU A 162 -18.56 -8.30 41.78
C LEU A 162 -19.92 -8.93 42.11
N VAL A 163 -20.42 -9.86 41.29
CA VAL A 163 -21.63 -10.65 41.55
C VAL A 163 -21.52 -11.41 42.86
N THR A 164 -20.35 -11.93 43.24
CA THR A 164 -20.14 -12.65 44.51
C THR A 164 -20.27 -11.76 45.74
N ILE A 165 -20.18 -10.43 45.57
CA ILE A 165 -20.30 -9.45 46.64
C ILE A 165 -21.68 -8.79 46.64
N SER A 166 -22.11 -8.26 45.45
CA SER A 166 -23.41 -7.59 45.28
C SER A 166 -23.87 -7.66 43.86
N VAL A 167 -24.99 -8.29 43.59
CA VAL A 167 -25.62 -8.37 42.26
C VAL A 167 -26.00 -6.98 41.74
N ALA A 168 -26.48 -6.09 42.61
CA ALA A 168 -26.87 -4.73 42.22
C ALA A 168 -25.66 -3.90 41.73
N ALA A 169 -24.54 -3.97 42.46
CA ALA A 169 -23.31 -3.29 42.05
C ALA A 169 -22.70 -3.89 40.78
N ALA A 170 -22.78 -5.22 40.62
CA ALA A 170 -22.36 -5.90 39.41
C ALA A 170 -23.21 -5.48 38.16
N ALA A 171 -24.52 -5.28 38.36
CA ALA A 171 -25.40 -4.79 37.28
C ALA A 171 -25.06 -3.35 36.87
N ILE A 172 -24.74 -2.46 37.84
CA ILE A 172 -24.27 -1.09 37.54
C ILE A 172 -22.94 -1.15 36.78
N LEU A 173 -21.98 -1.95 37.24
CA LEU A 173 -20.70 -2.12 36.56
C LEU A 173 -20.90 -2.67 35.14
N ALA A 174 -21.74 -3.68 34.96
CA ALA A 174 -22.04 -4.26 33.65
C ALA A 174 -22.65 -3.22 32.68
N GLY A 175 -23.61 -2.43 33.16
CA GLY A 175 -24.19 -1.33 32.36
C GLY A 175 -23.18 -0.25 32.01
N ALA A 176 -22.33 0.14 32.95
CA ALA A 176 -21.29 1.14 32.72
C ALA A 176 -20.18 0.63 31.79
N LEU A 177 -19.77 -0.64 31.90
CA LEU A 177 -18.84 -1.30 30.95
C LEU A 177 -19.47 -1.44 29.59
N ALA A 178 -20.78 -1.71 29.45
CA ALA A 178 -21.47 -1.74 28.17
C ALA A 178 -21.52 -0.35 27.52
N VAL A 179 -21.75 0.72 28.26
CA VAL A 179 -21.68 2.09 27.77
C VAL A 179 -20.25 2.41 27.26
N SER A 180 -19.24 2.17 28.08
CA SER A 180 -17.85 2.47 27.73
C SER A 180 -17.28 1.51 26.66
N GLY A 181 -17.68 0.23 26.69
CA GLY A 181 -17.13 -0.81 25.80
C GLY A 181 -17.90 -1.02 24.50
N VAL A 182 -19.14 -0.55 24.38
CA VAL A 182 -19.97 -0.72 23.18
C VAL A 182 -20.48 0.62 22.65
N VAL A 183 -21.14 1.43 23.50
CA VAL A 183 -21.75 2.69 23.04
C VAL A 183 -20.69 3.72 22.65
N ALA A 184 -19.68 3.92 23.49
CA ALA A 184 -18.60 4.86 23.19
C ALA A 184 -17.79 4.47 21.95
N PRO A 185 -17.36 3.22 21.73
CA PRO A 185 -16.74 2.78 20.50
C PRO A 185 -17.65 2.94 19.25
N TRP A 186 -18.95 2.66 19.39
CA TRP A 186 -19.91 2.85 18.28
C TRP A 186 -20.04 4.33 17.88
N LEU A 187 -20.15 5.25 18.85
CA LEU A 187 -20.15 6.69 18.60
C LEU A 187 -18.84 7.15 17.96
N SER A 188 -17.71 6.65 18.47
CA SER A 188 -16.38 6.92 17.94
C SER A 188 -16.24 6.45 16.48
N ALA A 189 -16.69 5.23 16.15
CA ALA A 189 -16.68 4.70 14.79
C ALA A 189 -17.59 5.50 13.86
N LYS A 190 -18.75 5.95 14.32
CA LYS A 190 -19.66 6.79 13.53
C LYS A 190 -19.02 8.14 13.24
N ALA A 191 -18.49 8.82 14.24
CA ALA A 191 -17.79 10.08 14.09
C ALA A 191 -16.58 9.95 13.13
N ALA A 192 -15.81 8.86 13.23
CA ALA A 192 -14.68 8.58 12.34
C ALA A 192 -15.10 8.40 10.87
N ARG A 193 -16.22 7.70 10.60
CA ARG A 193 -16.72 7.51 9.22
C ARG A 193 -17.14 8.82 8.58
N ASP A 194 -17.83 9.66 9.34
CA ASP A 194 -18.32 10.96 8.85
C ASP A 194 -17.14 11.92 8.60
N ALA A 195 -16.16 11.91 9.52
CA ALA A 195 -14.94 12.67 9.40
C ALA A 195 -14.09 12.24 8.21
N GLU A 196 -13.92 10.94 8.02
CA GLU A 196 -13.04 10.39 6.98
C GLU A 196 -13.47 10.82 5.58
N ARG A 197 -14.77 10.87 5.31
CA ARG A 197 -15.30 11.32 4.02
C ARG A 197 -15.06 12.80 3.76
N ALA A 198 -15.31 13.64 4.77
CA ALA A 198 -15.14 15.09 4.66
C ALA A 198 -13.64 15.48 4.58
N VAL A 199 -12.82 14.96 5.49
CA VAL A 199 -11.40 15.30 5.58
C VAL A 199 -10.61 14.81 4.36
N ARG A 200 -10.96 13.62 3.81
CA ARG A 200 -10.27 13.11 2.61
C ARG A 200 -10.49 13.98 1.38
N ALA A 201 -11.74 14.42 1.13
CA ALA A 201 -12.04 15.26 -0.01
C ALA A 201 -11.27 16.59 0.07
N ASP A 202 -11.29 17.23 1.24
CA ASP A 202 -10.62 18.51 1.46
C ASP A 202 -9.09 18.38 1.47
N ARG A 203 -8.51 17.29 2.03
CA ARG A 203 -7.07 17.02 1.95
C ARG A 203 -6.60 16.70 0.53
N ALA A 204 -7.38 15.94 -0.24
CA ALA A 204 -7.05 15.65 -1.63
C ALA A 204 -7.04 16.93 -2.46
N GLU A 205 -8.02 17.81 -2.26
CA GLU A 205 -8.06 19.10 -2.92
C GLU A 205 -6.88 20.00 -2.50
N PHE A 206 -6.59 20.08 -1.21
CA PHE A 206 -5.41 20.82 -0.71
C PHE A 206 -4.11 20.31 -1.33
N THR A 207 -3.90 18.97 -1.32
CA THR A 207 -2.70 18.36 -1.89
C THR A 207 -2.58 18.65 -3.39
N ALA A 208 -3.67 18.57 -4.15
CA ALA A 208 -3.68 18.89 -5.57
C ALA A 208 -3.33 20.37 -5.84
N GLN A 209 -3.90 21.29 -5.05
CA GLN A 209 -3.60 22.72 -5.17
C GLN A 209 -2.15 23.04 -4.75
N ALA A 210 -1.66 22.42 -3.68
CA ALA A 210 -0.29 22.61 -3.21
C ALA A 210 0.74 22.08 -4.22
N LEU A 211 0.52 20.89 -4.79
CA LEU A 211 1.38 20.33 -5.84
C LEU A 211 1.38 21.23 -7.09
N THR A 212 0.21 21.72 -7.51
CA THR A 212 0.12 22.65 -8.65
C THR A 212 0.98 23.91 -8.40
N VAL A 213 0.94 24.47 -7.19
CA VAL A 213 1.78 25.63 -6.85
C VAL A 213 3.27 25.28 -6.83
N LEU A 214 3.65 24.11 -6.27
CA LEU A 214 5.05 23.68 -6.18
C LEU A 214 5.64 23.36 -7.56
N ASP A 215 4.91 22.62 -8.38
CA ASP A 215 5.40 22.17 -9.68
C ASP A 215 5.43 23.28 -10.73
N HIS A 216 4.51 24.26 -10.64
CA HIS A 216 4.33 25.32 -11.63
C HIS A 216 4.51 26.73 -11.07
N ALA A 217 5.23 26.89 -9.95
CA ALA A 217 5.41 28.21 -9.29
C ALA A 217 5.99 29.28 -10.23
N ALA A 218 6.96 28.93 -11.05
CA ALA A 218 7.58 29.85 -12.00
C ALA A 218 6.60 30.31 -13.09
N GLU A 219 5.85 29.39 -13.66
CA GLU A 219 4.83 29.66 -14.69
C GLU A 219 3.69 30.50 -14.12
N LEU A 220 3.20 30.15 -12.92
CA LEU A 220 2.14 30.89 -12.22
C LEU A 220 2.55 32.32 -11.89
N ARG A 221 3.84 32.53 -11.54
CA ARG A 221 4.40 33.87 -11.28
C ARG A 221 4.43 34.73 -12.54
N VAL A 222 4.92 34.15 -13.65
CA VAL A 222 4.96 34.85 -14.96
C VAL A 222 3.53 35.16 -15.44
N ALA A 223 2.59 34.26 -15.22
CA ALA A 223 1.17 34.46 -15.57
C ALA A 223 0.41 35.41 -14.61
N GLY A 224 1.04 35.92 -13.54
CA GLY A 224 0.39 36.79 -12.52
C GLY A 224 -0.70 36.06 -11.70
N ARG A 225 -0.67 34.73 -11.64
CA ARG A 225 -1.72 33.89 -11.00
C ARG A 225 -1.25 33.19 -9.72
N LEU A 226 -0.02 33.44 -9.26
CA LEU A 226 0.54 32.75 -8.10
C LEU A 226 -0.26 33.05 -6.83
N ASP A 227 -0.62 34.31 -6.56
CA ASP A 227 -1.38 34.70 -5.36
C ASP A 227 -2.79 34.07 -5.34
N ALA A 228 -3.44 33.98 -6.50
CA ALA A 228 -4.74 33.30 -6.62
C ALA A 228 -4.63 31.80 -6.33
N ALA A 229 -3.56 31.12 -6.80
CA ALA A 229 -3.31 29.73 -6.55
C ALA A 229 -2.97 29.45 -5.07
N LEU A 230 -2.14 30.30 -4.46
CA LEU A 230 -1.85 30.26 -3.02
C LEU A 230 -3.11 30.48 -2.18
N GLY A 231 -3.98 31.45 -2.59
CA GLY A 231 -5.25 31.70 -1.94
C GLY A 231 -6.20 30.50 -2.01
N ALA A 232 -6.25 29.79 -3.16
CA ALA A 232 -7.03 28.56 -3.32
C ALA A 232 -6.51 27.44 -2.41
N ALA A 233 -5.19 27.21 -2.36
CA ALA A 233 -4.57 26.22 -1.50
C ALA A 233 -4.83 26.53 0.00
N THR A 234 -4.69 27.80 0.41
CA THR A 234 -4.96 28.25 1.78
C THR A 234 -6.43 28.03 2.15
N LYS A 235 -7.37 28.30 1.24
CA LYS A 235 -8.80 28.09 1.47
C LYS A 235 -9.12 26.59 1.61
N ALA A 236 -8.52 25.73 0.79
CA ALA A 236 -8.66 24.27 0.91
C ALA A 236 -8.08 23.75 2.23
N SER A 237 -6.89 24.25 2.66
CA SER A 237 -6.29 23.92 3.95
C SER A 237 -7.20 24.29 5.12
N ARG A 238 -7.78 25.51 5.12
CA ARG A 238 -8.71 25.94 6.19
C ARG A 238 -9.95 25.08 6.26
N ARG A 239 -10.49 24.62 5.11
CA ARG A 239 -11.65 23.70 5.11
C ARG A 239 -11.26 22.34 5.69
N ALA A 240 -10.10 21.80 5.34
CA ALA A 240 -9.61 20.53 5.88
C ALA A 240 -9.45 20.60 7.41
N VAL A 241 -8.86 21.68 7.94
CA VAL A 241 -8.72 21.90 9.40
C VAL A 241 -10.09 22.01 10.06
N ALA A 242 -11.02 22.78 9.50
CA ALA A 242 -12.37 22.93 10.06
C ALA A 242 -13.14 21.58 10.08
N ALA A 243 -12.94 20.73 9.08
CA ALA A 243 -13.52 19.39 9.05
C ALA A 243 -12.89 18.47 10.14
N GLU A 244 -11.57 18.58 10.36
CA GLU A 244 -10.88 17.88 11.45
C GLU A 244 -11.36 18.33 12.83
N ASP A 245 -11.50 19.64 13.06
CA ASP A 245 -12.01 20.22 14.32
C ASP A 245 -13.45 19.76 14.60
N ALA A 246 -14.32 19.77 13.59
CA ALA A 246 -15.68 19.28 13.75
C ALA A 246 -15.75 17.77 14.05
N ALA A 247 -14.80 16.99 13.53
CA ALA A 247 -14.66 15.56 13.84
C ALA A 247 -14.14 15.36 15.27
N ALA A 248 -13.15 16.14 15.68
CA ALA A 248 -12.60 16.10 17.05
C ALA A 248 -13.65 16.45 18.10
N ALA A 249 -14.47 17.48 17.86
CA ALA A 249 -15.58 17.85 18.75
C ALA A 249 -16.59 16.71 18.95
N ARG A 250 -16.95 16.00 17.88
CA ARG A 250 -17.85 14.82 17.98
C ARG A 250 -17.21 13.65 18.71
N SER A 251 -15.90 13.44 18.58
CA SER A 251 -15.18 12.38 19.27
C SER A 251 -14.99 12.66 20.76
N ALA A 252 -15.05 13.92 21.21
CA ALA A 252 -14.92 14.31 22.62
C ALA A 252 -16.01 13.68 23.48
N TRP A 253 -17.25 13.57 23.00
CA TRP A 253 -18.33 12.89 23.72
C TRP A 253 -18.06 11.40 23.94
N SER A 254 -17.48 10.71 22.96
CA SER A 254 -17.08 9.30 23.15
C SER A 254 -15.94 9.15 24.16
N ALA A 255 -15.01 10.13 24.19
CA ALA A 255 -13.93 10.16 25.17
C ALA A 255 -14.43 10.42 26.60
N ALA A 256 -15.47 11.24 26.76
CA ALA A 256 -16.09 11.52 28.08
C ALA A 256 -16.89 10.32 28.64
N ALA A 257 -17.35 9.40 27.80
CA ALA A 257 -18.17 8.26 28.22
C ALA A 257 -17.45 7.36 29.23
N THR A 258 -16.15 7.09 29.06
CA THR A 258 -15.40 6.22 30.00
C THR A 258 -15.24 6.84 31.38
N PRO A 259 -14.75 8.08 31.59
CA PRO A 259 -14.66 8.66 32.92
C PRO A 259 -16.03 8.82 33.59
N LEU A 260 -17.10 9.14 32.84
CA LEU A 260 -18.45 9.17 33.38
C LEU A 260 -18.91 7.78 33.83
N SER A 261 -18.65 6.73 33.06
CA SER A 261 -18.97 5.35 33.42
C SER A 261 -18.22 4.89 34.67
N ILE A 262 -16.95 5.28 34.83
CA ILE A 262 -16.16 5.04 36.03
C ILE A 262 -16.82 5.73 37.22
N GLY A 263 -17.14 7.02 37.09
CA GLY A 263 -17.80 7.80 38.15
C GLY A 263 -19.12 7.19 38.62
N VAL A 264 -19.98 6.81 37.68
CA VAL A 264 -21.27 6.15 37.95
C VAL A 264 -21.07 4.81 38.67
N SER A 265 -20.10 3.99 38.17
CA SER A 265 -19.82 2.68 38.78
C SER A 265 -19.29 2.81 40.22
N VAL A 266 -18.34 3.70 40.45
CA VAL A 266 -17.74 3.91 41.78
C VAL A 266 -18.74 4.51 42.74
N LEU A 267 -19.49 5.54 42.33
CA LEU A 267 -20.53 6.16 43.13
C LEU A 267 -21.66 5.17 43.46
N GLY A 268 -22.13 4.42 42.47
CA GLY A 268 -23.15 3.39 42.66
C GLY A 268 -22.68 2.29 43.59
N ALA A 269 -21.46 1.79 43.43
CA ALA A 269 -20.85 0.82 44.32
C ALA A 269 -20.70 1.36 45.77
N LEU A 270 -20.30 2.63 45.91
CA LEU A 270 -20.19 3.29 47.21
C LEU A 270 -21.53 3.42 47.91
N LEU A 271 -22.58 3.90 47.21
CA LEU A 271 -23.93 4.05 47.78
C LEU A 271 -24.51 2.68 48.21
N ILE A 272 -24.38 1.66 47.35
CA ILE A 272 -24.80 0.30 47.69
C ILE A 272 -23.97 -0.23 48.86
N GLY A 273 -22.67 0.00 48.87
CA GLY A 273 -21.78 -0.40 49.95
C GLY A 273 -22.17 0.23 51.29
N ILE A 274 -22.47 1.53 51.32
CA ILE A 274 -22.92 2.24 52.52
C ILE A 274 -24.25 1.67 53.01
N THR A 275 -25.21 1.39 52.12
CA THR A 275 -26.51 0.84 52.50
C THR A 275 -26.41 -0.59 53.03
N LEU A 276 -25.57 -1.44 52.44
CA LEU A 276 -25.36 -2.84 52.84
C LEU A 276 -24.46 -2.97 54.09
N TYR A 277 -23.49 -2.07 54.27
CA TYR A 277 -22.65 -2.02 55.45
C TYR A 277 -23.40 -1.43 56.62
N GLY A 278 -24.10 -0.31 56.41
CA GLY A 278 -25.04 0.34 57.33
C GLY A 278 -24.61 0.44 58.81
N PRO A 279 -25.58 0.72 59.74
CA PRO A 279 -25.30 0.76 61.14
C PRO A 279 -24.88 -0.58 61.76
N SER A 280 -25.13 -1.69 61.06
CA SER A 280 -24.81 -3.06 61.47
C SER A 280 -23.47 -3.56 60.89
N GLY A 281 -22.63 -2.67 60.37
CA GLY A 281 -21.35 -3.02 59.76
C GLY A 281 -20.47 -3.83 60.71
N GLY A 282 -20.03 -5.00 60.26
CA GLY A 282 -19.26 -5.96 61.02
C GLY A 282 -20.07 -6.93 61.86
N ALA A 283 -21.41 -6.85 61.92
CA ALA A 283 -22.25 -7.87 62.51
C ALA A 283 -22.25 -9.19 61.71
N PRO A 284 -22.51 -10.34 62.41
CA PRO A 284 -22.64 -11.61 61.65
C PRO A 284 -23.74 -11.54 60.62
N GLY A 285 -23.39 -11.84 59.33
CA GLY A 285 -24.27 -11.76 58.17
C GLY A 285 -24.29 -10.42 57.43
N ALA A 286 -23.65 -9.36 57.97
CA ALA A 286 -23.46 -8.09 57.27
C ALA A 286 -22.26 -8.12 56.32
N MET A 287 -22.19 -7.13 55.40
CA MET A 287 -21.04 -6.97 54.51
C MET A 287 -19.75 -6.77 55.30
N THR A 288 -18.69 -7.48 54.92
CA THR A 288 -17.38 -7.32 55.56
C THR A 288 -16.67 -6.04 55.06
N PRO A 289 -15.79 -5.42 55.88
CA PRO A 289 -15.00 -4.27 55.42
C PRO A 289 -14.18 -4.57 54.17
N MET A 290 -13.66 -5.80 54.03
CA MET A 290 -12.90 -6.26 52.85
C MET A 290 -13.79 -6.27 51.60
N ALA A 291 -15.00 -6.81 51.71
CA ALA A 291 -15.96 -6.83 50.60
C ALA A 291 -16.36 -5.41 50.19
N LEU A 292 -16.59 -4.51 51.12
CA LEU A 292 -16.89 -3.09 50.84
C LEU A 292 -15.74 -2.42 50.06
N THR A 293 -14.51 -2.61 50.52
CA THR A 293 -13.36 -1.97 49.90
C THR A 293 -13.12 -2.51 48.47
N VAL A 294 -13.26 -3.82 48.25
CA VAL A 294 -13.19 -4.42 46.92
C VAL A 294 -14.33 -3.93 46.03
N LEU A 295 -15.57 -3.85 46.57
CA LEU A 295 -16.75 -3.37 45.87
C LEU A 295 -16.55 -1.98 45.26
N VAL A 296 -15.91 -1.06 46.01
CA VAL A 296 -15.71 0.33 45.61
C VAL A 296 -14.48 0.49 44.70
N LEU A 297 -13.38 -0.22 44.96
CA LEU A 297 -12.11 -0.02 44.26
C LEU A 297 -11.94 -0.87 42.99
N LEU A 298 -12.58 -2.04 42.92
CA LEU A 298 -12.48 -2.92 41.77
C LEU A 298 -12.95 -2.26 40.45
N PRO A 299 -14.07 -1.50 40.41
CA PRO A 299 -14.52 -0.81 39.22
C PRO A 299 -13.44 0.09 38.59
N LEU A 300 -12.61 0.76 39.40
CA LEU A 300 -11.55 1.64 38.89
C LEU A 300 -10.59 0.91 37.95
N SER A 301 -10.22 -0.33 38.29
CA SER A 301 -9.30 -1.10 37.43
C SER A 301 -10.00 -1.91 36.32
N ALA A 302 -11.30 -2.18 36.47
CA ALA A 302 -12.07 -2.90 35.45
C ALA A 302 -12.15 -2.13 34.11
N PHE A 303 -12.19 -0.80 34.16
CA PHE A 303 -12.25 0.06 32.96
C PHE A 303 -10.93 0.14 32.20
N GLU A 304 -9.80 -0.28 32.76
CA GLU A 304 -8.51 -0.28 32.06
C GLU A 304 -8.57 -1.13 30.78
N ALA A 305 -9.32 -2.24 30.81
CA ALA A 305 -9.46 -3.13 29.64
C ALA A 305 -10.31 -2.54 28.52
N VAL A 306 -11.32 -1.72 28.83
CA VAL A 306 -12.24 -1.13 27.84
C VAL A 306 -11.77 0.23 27.33
N GLY A 307 -10.83 0.88 28.01
CA GLY A 307 -10.29 2.18 27.62
C GLY A 307 -9.79 2.28 26.18
N PRO A 308 -9.10 1.29 25.61
CA PRO A 308 -8.65 1.31 24.23
C PRO A 308 -9.74 1.12 23.16
N LEU A 309 -10.96 0.68 23.51
CA LEU A 309 -12.00 0.28 22.56
C LEU A 309 -12.52 1.39 21.63
N PRO A 310 -12.67 2.67 22.08
CA PRO A 310 -13.03 3.75 21.16
C PRO A 310 -11.99 3.95 20.04
N ALA A 311 -10.69 3.89 20.37
CA ALA A 311 -9.62 3.96 19.37
C ALA A 311 -9.57 2.70 18.47
N ALA A 312 -9.89 1.53 19.04
CA ALA A 312 -10.03 0.27 18.28
C ALA A 312 -11.14 0.38 17.23
N ALA A 313 -12.26 0.98 17.57
CA ALA A 313 -13.38 1.18 16.63
C ALA A 313 -13.03 2.14 15.49
N GLN A 314 -12.23 3.18 15.74
CA GLN A 314 -11.68 4.06 14.70
C GLN A 314 -10.72 3.28 13.79
N ALA A 315 -9.74 2.56 14.36
CA ALA A 315 -8.80 1.74 13.60
C ALA A 315 -9.50 0.69 12.72
N LEU A 316 -10.56 0.06 13.22
CA LEU A 316 -11.37 -0.87 12.45
C LEU A 316 -12.08 -0.18 11.26
N THR A 317 -12.52 1.06 11.45
CA THR A 317 -13.16 1.84 10.38
C THR A 317 -12.17 2.16 9.27
N THR A 318 -10.97 2.64 9.61
CA THR A 318 -9.88 2.92 8.67
C THR A 318 -9.45 1.65 7.93
N ALA A 319 -9.24 0.55 8.66
CA ALA A 319 -8.83 -0.72 8.06
C ALA A 319 -9.89 -1.33 7.13
N ARG A 320 -11.20 -1.16 7.43
CA ARG A 320 -12.27 -1.57 6.50
C ARG A 320 -12.26 -0.77 5.21
N ALA A 321 -11.96 0.53 5.29
CA ALA A 321 -11.82 1.36 4.11
C ALA A 321 -10.58 0.98 3.28
N ALA A 322 -9.46 0.70 3.94
CA ALA A 322 -8.25 0.17 3.31
C ALA A 322 -8.49 -1.18 2.62
N LEU A 323 -9.17 -2.10 3.30
CA LEU A 323 -9.54 -3.41 2.73
C LEU A 323 -10.38 -3.28 1.45
N ARG A 324 -11.38 -2.39 1.45
CA ARG A 324 -12.21 -2.14 0.24
C ARG A 324 -11.36 -1.65 -0.93
N ARG A 325 -10.44 -0.72 -0.69
CA ARG A 325 -9.53 -0.22 -1.73
C ARG A 325 -8.60 -1.30 -2.28
N LEU A 326 -8.16 -2.24 -1.44
CA LEU A 326 -7.31 -3.36 -1.87
C LEU A 326 -8.12 -4.43 -2.62
N THR A 327 -9.36 -4.71 -2.21
CA THR A 327 -10.25 -5.64 -2.94
C THR A 327 -10.70 -5.08 -4.28
N GLU A 328 -10.87 -3.76 -4.40
CA GLU A 328 -11.13 -3.10 -5.69
C GLU A 328 -9.98 -3.27 -6.70
N LEU A 329 -8.75 -3.57 -6.24
CA LEU A 329 -7.63 -3.92 -7.12
C LEU A 329 -7.78 -5.33 -7.69
N ASP A 330 -8.29 -6.29 -6.91
CA ASP A 330 -8.56 -7.66 -7.35
C ASP A 330 -9.78 -7.72 -8.29
N GLU A 331 -10.78 -6.87 -8.04
CA GLU A 331 -12.03 -6.81 -8.82
C GLU A 331 -11.93 -5.89 -10.07
N ALA A 332 -10.82 -5.16 -10.22
CA ALA A 332 -10.55 -4.34 -11.40
C ALA A 332 -10.19 -5.22 -12.61
N GLU A 333 -10.98 -6.25 -12.88
CA GLU A 333 -10.99 -6.91 -14.18
C GLU A 333 -11.35 -5.89 -15.27
N PRO A 334 -10.71 -5.93 -16.45
CA PRO A 334 -11.12 -5.11 -17.58
C PRO A 334 -12.60 -5.36 -17.85
N ALA A 335 -13.36 -4.29 -18.05
CA ALA A 335 -14.76 -4.42 -18.42
C ALA A 335 -14.88 -5.38 -19.62
N PRO A 336 -15.89 -6.26 -19.67
CA PRO A 336 -16.02 -7.25 -20.74
C PRO A 336 -15.98 -6.63 -22.16
N ALA A 337 -16.43 -5.38 -22.28
CA ALA A 337 -16.38 -4.63 -23.53
C ALA A 337 -14.94 -4.26 -23.98
N ASP A 338 -14.05 -3.94 -23.03
CA ASP A 338 -12.65 -3.62 -23.33
C ASP A 338 -11.88 -4.90 -23.74
N ARG A 339 -12.18 -6.06 -23.12
CA ARG A 339 -11.60 -7.35 -23.54
C ARG A 339 -12.05 -7.79 -24.93
N VAL A 340 -13.30 -7.53 -25.29
CA VAL A 340 -13.82 -7.90 -26.62
C VAL A 340 -13.20 -7.03 -27.71
N LEU A 341 -13.03 -5.73 -27.46
CA LEU A 341 -12.35 -4.81 -28.39
C LEU A 341 -10.86 -5.16 -28.52
N ASP A 342 -10.18 -5.46 -27.41
CA ASP A 342 -8.79 -5.87 -27.40
C ASP A 342 -8.59 -7.20 -28.16
N ASN A 343 -9.47 -8.19 -27.96
CA ASN A 343 -9.38 -9.47 -28.66
C ASN A 343 -9.62 -9.35 -30.16
N VAL A 344 -10.57 -8.52 -30.60
CA VAL A 344 -10.83 -8.29 -32.04
C VAL A 344 -9.66 -7.55 -32.67
N LEU A 345 -9.10 -6.55 -31.98
CA LEU A 345 -7.91 -5.83 -32.44
C LEU A 345 -6.68 -6.73 -32.50
N LEU A 346 -6.46 -7.57 -31.48
CA LEU A 346 -5.30 -8.47 -31.42
C LEU A 346 -5.34 -9.56 -32.49
N GLN A 347 -6.53 -10.07 -32.85
CA GLN A 347 -6.70 -11.05 -33.92
C GLN A 347 -6.46 -10.46 -35.32
N GLN A 348 -6.48 -9.12 -35.46
CA GLN A 348 -6.25 -8.41 -36.70
C GLN A 348 -4.82 -7.87 -36.83
N LEU A 349 -4.00 -7.96 -35.78
CA LEU A 349 -2.61 -7.50 -35.85
C LEU A 349 -1.77 -8.51 -36.63
N PRO A 350 -0.90 -8.05 -37.54
CA PRO A 350 -0.04 -8.93 -38.31
C PRO A 350 0.93 -9.69 -37.37
N GLU A 351 1.25 -10.91 -37.72
CA GLU A 351 2.31 -11.66 -37.08
C GLU A 351 3.68 -10.98 -37.31
N LEU A 352 4.67 -11.35 -36.49
CA LEU A 352 6.03 -10.88 -36.66
C LEU A 352 6.51 -11.31 -38.07
N PRO A 353 6.92 -10.36 -38.93
CA PRO A 353 7.36 -10.70 -40.28
C PRO A 353 8.59 -11.62 -40.29
N GLU A 354 8.74 -12.42 -41.32
CA GLU A 354 9.97 -13.16 -41.58
C GLU A 354 11.10 -12.21 -41.95
N GLY A 355 12.20 -12.24 -41.20
CA GLY A 355 13.37 -11.38 -41.36
C GLY A 355 14.15 -11.27 -40.07
N ARG A 356 15.42 -10.92 -40.13
CA ARG A 356 16.27 -10.75 -38.94
C ARG A 356 16.35 -9.30 -38.48
N ARG A 357 16.18 -8.36 -39.42
CA ARG A 357 16.25 -6.91 -39.15
C ARG A 357 14.97 -6.26 -39.67
N ILE A 358 14.13 -5.83 -38.74
CA ILE A 358 12.80 -5.31 -39.05
C ILE A 358 12.73 -3.86 -38.59
N ALA A 359 12.37 -2.96 -39.47
CA ALA A 359 12.10 -1.57 -39.14
C ALA A 359 10.59 -1.33 -39.11
N VAL A 360 10.09 -0.70 -38.02
CA VAL A 360 8.68 -0.31 -37.88
C VAL A 360 8.60 1.21 -37.89
N VAL A 361 7.95 1.77 -38.92
CA VAL A 361 7.86 3.22 -39.13
C VAL A 361 6.41 3.69 -39.18
N GLY A 362 6.18 4.93 -38.85
CA GLY A 362 4.86 5.56 -38.90
C GLY A 362 4.75 6.80 -38.01
N PRO A 363 3.68 7.59 -38.17
CA PRO A 363 3.50 8.79 -37.39
C PRO A 363 3.32 8.49 -35.87
N SER A 364 3.51 9.51 -35.01
CA SER A 364 3.27 9.37 -33.60
C SER A 364 1.80 9.04 -33.31
N GLY A 365 1.54 8.09 -32.41
CA GLY A 365 0.18 7.65 -32.09
C GLY A 365 -0.45 6.64 -33.05
N ALA A 366 0.24 6.22 -34.12
CA ALA A 366 -0.26 5.23 -35.11
C ALA A 366 -0.41 3.80 -34.52
N GLY A 367 0.11 3.51 -33.32
CA GLY A 367 0.03 2.18 -32.72
C GLY A 367 1.30 1.34 -32.82
N LYS A 368 2.44 1.91 -33.21
CA LYS A 368 3.73 1.20 -33.32
C LYS A 368 4.12 0.42 -32.07
N THR A 369 4.06 1.08 -30.91
CA THR A 369 4.33 0.44 -29.62
C THR A 369 3.34 -0.69 -29.32
N THR A 370 2.05 -0.50 -29.64
CA THR A 370 1.01 -1.53 -29.47
C THR A 370 1.31 -2.76 -30.33
N LEU A 371 1.80 -2.57 -31.54
CA LEU A 371 2.24 -3.64 -32.43
C LEU A 371 3.41 -4.44 -31.82
N LEU A 372 4.44 -3.75 -31.28
CA LEU A 372 5.55 -4.42 -30.61
C LEU A 372 5.08 -5.20 -29.36
N MET A 373 4.18 -4.62 -28.57
CA MET A 373 3.59 -5.29 -27.40
C MET A 373 2.82 -6.56 -27.80
N ALA A 374 2.10 -6.53 -28.92
CA ALA A 374 1.40 -7.69 -29.45
C ALA A 374 2.39 -8.79 -29.91
N TRP A 375 3.45 -8.40 -30.62
CA TRP A 375 4.52 -9.33 -31.00
C TRP A 375 5.25 -9.93 -29.79
N ALA A 376 5.35 -9.18 -28.71
CA ALA A 376 5.87 -9.67 -27.42
C ALA A 376 4.91 -10.62 -26.68
N GLY A 377 3.67 -10.75 -27.12
CA GLY A 377 2.65 -11.56 -26.44
C GLY A 377 2.15 -10.96 -25.14
N LEU A 378 2.28 -9.62 -24.94
CA LEU A 378 1.88 -8.96 -23.70
C LEU A 378 0.37 -8.85 -23.52
N PHE A 379 -0.43 -9.08 -24.57
CA PHE A 379 -1.89 -9.01 -24.52
C PHE A 379 -2.55 -10.38 -24.42
N ASP A 380 -1.84 -11.46 -24.76
CA ASP A 380 -2.41 -12.80 -24.90
C ASP A 380 -1.61 -13.84 -24.11
N THR A 381 -0.54 -14.34 -24.68
CA THR A 381 0.31 -15.36 -24.06
C THR A 381 1.78 -14.94 -24.15
N SER A 382 2.50 -15.05 -23.03
CA SER A 382 3.94 -14.80 -23.02
C SER A 382 4.65 -15.66 -24.06
N ARG A 383 5.43 -15.03 -24.92
CA ARG A 383 6.23 -15.72 -25.96
C ARG A 383 7.65 -15.91 -25.44
N PRO A 384 8.07 -17.15 -25.11
CA PRO A 384 9.41 -17.38 -24.62
C PRO A 384 10.46 -16.97 -25.66
N GLY A 385 11.52 -16.31 -25.20
CA GLY A 385 12.60 -15.86 -26.09
C GLY A 385 12.32 -14.55 -26.83
N VAL A 386 11.22 -13.86 -26.55
CA VAL A 386 10.92 -12.52 -27.06
C VAL A 386 10.97 -11.52 -25.89
N THR A 387 11.65 -10.40 -26.07
CA THR A 387 11.71 -9.33 -25.07
C THR A 387 11.39 -7.98 -25.71
N PHE A 388 10.51 -7.22 -25.05
CA PHE A 388 10.13 -5.87 -25.43
C PHE A 388 10.82 -4.84 -24.53
N PHE A 389 11.48 -3.88 -25.15
CA PHE A 389 12.12 -2.74 -24.50
C PHE A 389 11.38 -1.45 -24.84
N ALA A 390 10.64 -0.95 -23.85
CA ALA A 390 9.81 0.23 -23.98
C ALA A 390 10.65 1.51 -24.07
N GLU A 391 10.14 2.50 -24.78
CA GLU A 391 10.66 3.87 -24.82
C GLU A 391 10.85 4.48 -23.43
N ASP A 392 9.88 4.27 -22.53
CA ASP A 392 9.85 4.80 -21.17
C ASP A 392 10.44 3.85 -20.11
N ALA A 393 11.25 2.86 -20.51
CA ALA A 393 11.87 1.92 -19.60
C ALA A 393 12.60 2.63 -18.44
N HIS A 394 12.46 2.07 -17.23
CA HIS A 394 12.95 2.70 -16.02
C HIS A 394 14.43 2.41 -15.74
N LEU A 395 15.17 3.44 -15.29
CA LEU A 395 16.47 3.29 -14.65
C LEU A 395 16.28 3.37 -13.13
N PHE A 396 16.76 2.36 -12.44
CA PHE A 396 16.66 2.23 -10.99
C PHE A 396 17.77 3.03 -10.28
N GLY A 397 17.48 3.55 -9.10
CA GLY A 397 18.44 4.23 -8.23
C GLY A 397 19.40 3.24 -7.55
N THR A 398 20.12 2.47 -8.35
CA THR A 398 21.13 1.47 -7.95
C THR A 398 22.30 1.53 -8.93
N SER A 399 23.30 0.65 -8.82
CA SER A 399 24.48 0.69 -9.68
C SER A 399 24.15 0.49 -11.18
N VAL A 400 25.05 0.94 -12.04
CA VAL A 400 24.95 0.72 -13.49
C VAL A 400 24.85 -0.77 -13.79
N LEU A 401 25.67 -1.61 -13.13
CA LEU A 401 25.65 -3.07 -13.27
C LEU A 401 24.28 -3.66 -12.93
N GLU A 402 23.69 -3.29 -11.79
CA GLU A 402 22.37 -3.80 -11.39
C GLU A 402 21.28 -3.37 -12.34
N ASN A 403 21.40 -2.19 -12.96
CA ASN A 403 20.51 -1.77 -14.02
C ASN A 403 20.56 -2.66 -15.27
N LEU A 404 21.71 -3.21 -15.63
CA LEU A 404 21.84 -4.15 -16.74
C LEU A 404 21.39 -5.56 -16.31
N ARG A 405 21.64 -5.96 -15.07
CA ARG A 405 21.21 -7.25 -14.47
C ARG A 405 19.69 -7.45 -14.46
N VAL A 406 18.92 -6.40 -14.60
CA VAL A 406 17.46 -6.51 -14.82
C VAL A 406 17.12 -7.42 -16.01
N ALA A 407 17.94 -7.41 -17.07
CA ALA A 407 17.73 -8.26 -18.24
C ALA A 407 18.41 -9.63 -18.13
N ARG A 408 19.53 -9.72 -17.41
CA ARG A 408 20.29 -10.95 -17.19
C ARG A 408 20.97 -10.92 -15.81
N GLY A 409 20.41 -11.64 -14.84
CA GLY A 409 20.81 -11.57 -13.42
C GLY A 409 22.23 -12.05 -13.11
N ASP A 410 22.79 -12.94 -13.93
CA ASP A 410 24.15 -13.50 -13.83
C ASP A 410 25.24 -12.69 -14.55
N LEU A 411 24.88 -11.51 -15.10
CA LEU A 411 25.79 -10.65 -15.87
C LEU A 411 27.01 -10.26 -15.00
N THR A 412 28.20 -10.50 -15.51
CA THR A 412 29.44 -10.09 -14.86
C THR A 412 29.78 -8.62 -15.13
N ALA A 413 30.61 -8.01 -14.28
CA ALA A 413 31.06 -6.63 -14.49
C ALA A 413 31.74 -6.43 -15.85
N ALA A 414 32.63 -7.34 -16.24
CA ALA A 414 33.35 -7.26 -17.52
C ALA A 414 32.42 -7.37 -18.75
N GLU A 415 31.38 -8.20 -18.68
CA GLU A 415 30.37 -8.27 -19.74
C GLU A 415 29.53 -6.99 -19.81
N ALA A 416 29.20 -6.39 -18.65
CA ALA A 416 28.48 -5.13 -18.57
C ALA A 416 29.31 -3.98 -19.17
N GLU A 417 30.58 -3.88 -18.84
CA GLU A 417 31.53 -2.90 -19.40
C GLU A 417 31.61 -3.03 -20.94
N LYS A 418 31.77 -4.25 -21.42
CA LYS A 418 31.78 -4.53 -22.86
C LYS A 418 30.49 -4.12 -23.54
N ALA A 419 29.33 -4.39 -22.94
CA ALA A 419 28.03 -4.02 -23.50
C ALA A 419 27.86 -2.50 -23.53
N LEU A 420 28.28 -1.78 -22.48
CA LEU A 420 28.24 -0.32 -22.42
C LEU A 420 29.19 0.31 -23.45
N ALA A 421 30.41 -0.22 -23.62
CA ALA A 421 31.34 0.24 -24.64
C ALA A 421 30.76 0.08 -26.06
N ARG A 422 30.06 -1.04 -26.35
CA ARG A 422 29.43 -1.30 -27.65
C ARG A 422 28.34 -0.27 -28.03
N VAL A 423 27.69 0.33 -27.04
CA VAL A 423 26.68 1.38 -27.25
C VAL A 423 27.26 2.80 -27.11
N GLY A 424 28.60 2.93 -27.09
CA GLY A 424 29.29 4.22 -27.04
C GLY A 424 29.24 4.89 -25.67
N LEU A 425 29.27 4.12 -24.59
CA LEU A 425 29.34 4.61 -23.21
C LEU A 425 30.69 4.30 -22.52
N GLY A 426 31.71 3.87 -23.25
CA GLY A 426 33.03 3.53 -22.69
C GLY A 426 33.64 4.72 -21.94
N ASP A 427 33.87 5.85 -22.60
CA ASP A 427 34.47 7.06 -22.02
C ASP A 427 33.66 7.60 -20.83
N TRP A 428 32.32 7.51 -20.90
CA TRP A 428 31.47 7.89 -19.78
C TRP A 428 31.66 6.95 -18.58
N LEU A 429 31.73 5.66 -18.82
CA LEU A 429 31.95 4.67 -17.78
C LEU A 429 33.30 4.86 -17.08
N ASP A 430 34.36 5.16 -17.84
CA ASP A 430 35.72 5.46 -17.34
C ASP A 430 35.74 6.75 -16.51
N SER A 431 34.81 7.66 -16.74
CA SER A 431 34.66 8.89 -15.95
C SER A 431 33.95 8.68 -14.60
N LEU A 432 33.34 7.52 -14.37
CA LEU A 432 32.62 7.23 -13.13
C LEU A 432 33.60 6.75 -12.04
N PRO A 433 33.37 7.16 -10.76
CA PRO A 433 34.30 6.87 -9.65
C PRO A 433 34.49 5.37 -9.38
N GLU A 434 33.48 4.56 -9.62
CA GLU A 434 33.49 3.10 -9.37
C GLU A 434 33.09 2.30 -10.64
N GLY A 435 33.24 2.90 -11.82
CA GLY A 435 32.87 2.26 -13.09
C GLY A 435 31.42 1.73 -13.07
N VAL A 436 31.24 0.46 -13.47
CA VAL A 436 29.90 -0.18 -13.47
C VAL A 436 29.26 -0.32 -12.10
N HIS A 437 30.02 -0.19 -11.01
CA HIS A 437 29.52 -0.27 -9.64
C HIS A 437 29.01 1.07 -9.11
N THR A 438 29.19 2.16 -9.87
CA THR A 438 28.70 3.49 -9.48
C THR A 438 27.19 3.51 -9.39
N ASP A 439 26.65 3.97 -8.24
CA ASP A 439 25.23 4.10 -8.01
C ASP A 439 24.65 5.32 -8.74
N LEU A 440 23.56 5.09 -9.48
CA LEU A 440 22.77 6.13 -10.12
C LEU A 440 21.78 6.73 -9.12
N VAL A 441 22.26 7.61 -8.23
CA VAL A 441 21.42 8.23 -7.20
C VAL A 441 20.34 9.09 -7.84
N GLY A 442 19.07 8.69 -7.67
CA GLY A 442 17.93 9.32 -8.37
C GLY A 442 17.56 8.65 -9.70
N GLY A 443 18.21 7.52 -10.07
CA GLY A 443 17.89 6.76 -11.26
C GLY A 443 18.09 7.55 -12.55
N ALA A 444 17.03 7.75 -13.33
CA ALA A 444 17.09 8.48 -14.59
C ALA A 444 17.54 9.95 -14.48
N ALA A 445 17.39 10.58 -13.31
CA ALA A 445 17.83 11.95 -13.08
C ALA A 445 19.36 12.10 -12.92
N ALA A 446 20.06 10.98 -12.67
CA ALA A 446 21.52 10.97 -12.51
C ALA A 446 22.29 10.98 -13.84
N VAL A 447 21.62 10.81 -14.98
CA VAL A 447 22.22 10.65 -16.29
C VAL A 447 21.54 11.55 -17.33
N SER A 448 22.26 11.91 -18.41
CA SER A 448 21.67 12.63 -19.53
C SER A 448 20.66 11.74 -20.30
N GLY A 449 19.77 12.37 -21.11
CA GLY A 449 18.81 11.63 -21.92
C GLY A 449 19.48 10.62 -22.86
N GLY A 450 20.57 11.01 -23.50
CA GLY A 450 21.35 10.12 -24.37
C GLY A 450 22.05 8.99 -23.62
N GLN A 451 22.65 9.26 -22.45
CA GLN A 451 23.23 8.22 -21.60
C GLN A 451 22.16 7.24 -21.12
N ARG A 452 21.02 7.76 -20.66
CA ARG A 452 19.87 6.91 -20.28
C ARG A 452 19.50 5.96 -21.41
N ARG A 453 19.33 6.47 -22.63
CA ARG A 453 18.91 5.67 -23.77
C ARG A 453 19.93 4.58 -24.11
N ARG A 454 21.23 4.91 -24.09
CA ARG A 454 22.30 3.96 -24.34
C ARG A 454 22.43 2.89 -23.25
N ILE A 455 22.21 3.23 -21.96
CA ILE A 455 22.17 2.23 -20.86
C ILE A 455 21.00 1.27 -21.07
N LEU A 456 19.82 1.78 -21.45
CA LEU A 456 18.65 0.95 -21.74
C LEU A 456 18.88 0.04 -22.96
N LEU A 457 19.58 0.53 -23.97
CA LEU A 457 19.98 -0.28 -25.12
C LEU A 457 21.00 -1.36 -24.72
N ALA A 458 22.02 -1.03 -23.92
CA ALA A 458 22.95 -2.02 -23.39
C ALA A 458 22.22 -3.11 -22.60
N ARG A 459 21.21 -2.74 -21.78
CA ARG A 459 20.31 -3.68 -21.09
C ARG A 459 19.60 -4.60 -22.07
N ALA A 460 19.13 -4.08 -23.20
CA ALA A 460 18.48 -4.88 -24.25
C ALA A 460 19.46 -5.87 -24.88
N LEU A 461 20.67 -5.43 -25.21
CA LEU A 461 21.69 -6.24 -25.85
C LEU A 461 22.18 -7.42 -24.99
N VAL A 462 22.28 -7.24 -23.67
CA VAL A 462 22.70 -8.31 -22.74
C VAL A 462 21.57 -9.31 -22.43
N SER A 463 20.34 -9.04 -22.83
CA SER A 463 19.23 -9.97 -22.68
C SER A 463 19.49 -11.27 -23.47
N PRO A 464 19.17 -12.45 -22.92
CA PRO A 464 19.33 -13.73 -23.63
C PRO A 464 18.23 -13.99 -24.68
N ALA A 465 17.30 -13.06 -24.89
CA ALA A 465 16.19 -13.21 -25.81
C ALA A 465 16.66 -13.32 -27.26
N ARG A 466 16.03 -14.22 -28.02
CA ARG A 466 16.29 -14.38 -29.47
C ARG A 466 15.66 -13.28 -30.31
N VAL A 467 14.57 -12.68 -29.82
CA VAL A 467 13.85 -11.59 -30.48
C VAL A 467 13.89 -10.36 -29.58
N LEU A 468 14.46 -9.29 -30.09
CA LEU A 468 14.49 -7.97 -29.44
C LEU A 468 13.52 -7.03 -30.12
N LEU A 469 12.56 -6.53 -29.36
CA LEU A 469 11.59 -5.53 -29.82
C LEU A 469 11.95 -4.19 -29.17
N LEU A 470 12.51 -3.26 -29.93
CA LEU A 470 13.06 -1.99 -29.43
C LEU A 470 12.14 -0.83 -29.83
N ASP A 471 11.59 -0.13 -28.84
CA ASP A 471 10.71 1.02 -29.06
C ASP A 471 11.53 2.32 -28.98
N GLU A 472 11.73 2.95 -30.14
CA GLU A 472 12.44 4.21 -30.35
C GLU A 472 13.85 4.27 -29.68
N PRO A 473 14.76 3.31 -29.95
CA PRO A 473 16.04 3.20 -29.24
C PRO A 473 17.00 4.37 -29.51
N ALA A 474 16.80 5.14 -30.58
CA ALA A 474 17.63 6.30 -30.94
C ALA A 474 17.04 7.65 -30.48
N GLU A 475 15.89 7.66 -29.83
CA GLU A 475 15.28 8.90 -29.35
C GLU A 475 16.18 9.61 -28.32
N HIS A 476 16.22 10.93 -28.32
CA HIS A 476 17.08 11.78 -27.49
C HIS A 476 18.60 11.67 -27.77
N LEU A 477 19.00 11.01 -28.85
CA LEU A 477 20.36 11.08 -29.37
C LEU A 477 20.50 12.22 -30.38
N GLU A 478 21.72 12.68 -30.61
CA GLU A 478 22.02 13.60 -31.72
C GLU A 478 21.66 12.92 -33.04
N ALA A 479 21.18 13.71 -34.01
CA ALA A 479 20.60 13.16 -35.25
C ALA A 479 21.54 12.21 -36.01
N GLU A 480 22.83 12.54 -36.07
CA GLU A 480 23.83 11.72 -36.75
C GLU A 480 24.13 10.42 -35.99
N ALA A 481 24.36 10.52 -34.67
CA ALA A 481 24.60 9.36 -33.82
C ALA A 481 23.37 8.45 -33.72
N GLY A 482 22.16 9.01 -33.73
CA GLY A 482 20.93 8.25 -33.76
C GLY A 482 20.73 7.49 -35.09
N ALA A 483 21.04 8.14 -36.19
CA ALA A 483 20.98 7.51 -37.52
C ALA A 483 22.04 6.40 -37.69
N GLU A 484 23.23 6.58 -37.14
CA GLU A 484 24.28 5.57 -37.14
C GLU A 484 23.88 4.34 -36.28
N LEU A 485 23.40 4.56 -35.07
CA LEU A 485 22.89 3.51 -34.21
C LEU A 485 21.76 2.70 -34.89
N LEU A 486 20.84 3.38 -35.56
CA LEU A 486 19.75 2.69 -36.26
C LEU A 486 20.28 1.87 -37.45
N ARG A 487 21.30 2.36 -38.20
CA ARG A 487 21.95 1.58 -39.23
C ARG A 487 22.63 0.33 -38.69
N GLU A 488 23.37 0.45 -37.59
CA GLU A 488 24.00 -0.69 -36.91
C GLU A 488 23.00 -1.71 -36.37
N LEU A 489 21.88 -1.27 -35.77
CA LEU A 489 20.82 -2.17 -35.27
C LEU A 489 20.12 -2.93 -36.41
N LEU A 490 20.00 -2.29 -37.59
CA LEU A 490 19.34 -2.85 -38.75
C LEU A 490 20.29 -3.57 -39.73
N ASP A 491 21.58 -3.67 -39.38
CA ASP A 491 22.58 -4.39 -40.16
C ASP A 491 23.00 -5.67 -39.40
N VAL A 492 22.90 -6.83 -40.06
CA VAL A 492 23.29 -8.13 -39.50
C VAL A 492 24.81 -8.22 -39.30
N ASP A 493 25.57 -7.56 -40.16
CA ASP A 493 27.03 -7.62 -40.22
C ASP A 493 27.71 -6.54 -39.37
N SER A 494 26.97 -5.62 -38.76
CA SER A 494 27.50 -4.53 -37.91
C SER A 494 28.22 -5.04 -36.65
N GLY A 495 27.89 -6.24 -36.20
CA GLY A 495 28.45 -6.81 -34.97
C GLY A 495 27.82 -6.23 -33.67
N LEU A 496 26.89 -5.27 -33.74
CA LEU A 496 26.24 -4.73 -32.58
C LEU A 496 25.29 -5.74 -31.93
N VAL A 497 24.54 -6.52 -32.72
CA VAL A 497 23.67 -7.61 -32.28
C VAL A 497 24.11 -8.90 -32.95
N GLU A 498 24.06 -10.01 -32.19
CA GLU A 498 24.39 -11.32 -32.76
C GLU A 498 23.59 -11.62 -34.03
N PRO A 499 24.19 -12.19 -35.11
CA PRO A 499 23.52 -12.33 -36.38
C PRO A 499 22.35 -13.31 -36.41
N ASP A 500 22.24 -14.22 -35.43
CA ASP A 500 21.14 -15.18 -35.25
C ASP A 500 19.92 -14.61 -34.52
N ARG A 501 20.03 -13.40 -33.97
CA ARG A 501 18.94 -12.72 -33.28
C ARG A 501 18.09 -11.90 -34.22
N ILE A 502 16.79 -11.86 -33.96
CA ILE A 502 15.83 -10.99 -34.64
C ILE A 502 15.75 -9.67 -33.86
N VAL A 503 15.83 -8.56 -34.59
CA VAL A 503 15.71 -7.20 -34.03
C VAL A 503 14.61 -6.47 -34.78
N ALA A 504 13.58 -6.05 -34.08
CA ALA A 504 12.55 -5.14 -34.57
C ALA A 504 12.69 -3.78 -33.92
N VAL A 505 12.89 -2.74 -34.68
CA VAL A 505 13.13 -1.37 -34.23
C VAL A 505 11.99 -0.46 -34.66
N VAL A 506 11.33 0.18 -33.71
CA VAL A 506 10.42 1.29 -34.00
C VAL A 506 11.23 2.57 -34.13
N THR A 507 10.98 3.33 -35.18
CA THR A 507 11.57 4.66 -35.37
C THR A 507 10.61 5.61 -36.10
N HIS A 508 10.73 6.90 -35.80
CA HIS A 508 10.02 7.95 -36.55
C HIS A 508 10.71 8.28 -37.87
N GLN A 509 12.04 8.15 -37.93
CA GLN A 509 12.86 8.45 -39.11
C GLN A 509 13.77 7.26 -39.40
N LEU A 510 13.57 6.64 -40.54
CA LEU A 510 14.45 5.59 -41.02
C LEU A 510 15.65 6.24 -41.74
N PRO A 511 16.90 5.94 -41.34
CA PRO A 511 18.06 6.52 -42.00
C PRO A 511 18.17 6.05 -43.44
N PRO A 512 18.66 6.90 -44.35
CA PRO A 512 18.97 6.45 -45.70
C PRO A 512 20.05 5.36 -45.64
N HIS A 513 20.01 4.43 -46.59
CA HIS A 513 20.95 3.29 -46.72
C HIS A 513 20.94 2.35 -45.50
N HIS A 514 19.76 2.02 -45.00
CA HIS A 514 19.58 0.99 -43.97
C HIS A 514 19.62 -0.43 -44.61
N SER A 515 20.00 -1.43 -43.78
CA SER A 515 20.06 -2.85 -44.18
C SER A 515 18.89 -3.68 -43.60
N ALA A 516 17.74 -3.05 -43.34
CA ALA A 516 16.56 -3.78 -42.81
C ALA A 516 16.02 -4.75 -43.87
N ASP A 517 15.75 -5.99 -43.47
CA ASP A 517 15.13 -7.03 -44.33
C ASP A 517 13.67 -6.67 -44.65
N VAL A 518 12.96 -6.09 -43.65
CA VAL A 518 11.55 -5.75 -43.77
C VAL A 518 11.29 -4.37 -43.15
N VAL A 519 10.51 -3.56 -43.85
CA VAL A 519 10.00 -2.28 -43.32
C VAL A 519 8.49 -2.36 -43.17
N VAL A 520 8.03 -2.32 -41.92
CA VAL A 520 6.62 -2.31 -41.60
C VAL A 520 6.13 -0.87 -41.44
N ARG A 521 5.21 -0.44 -42.27
CA ARG A 521 4.59 0.90 -42.21
C ARG A 521 3.27 0.84 -41.45
N VAL A 522 3.16 1.61 -40.36
CA VAL A 522 1.94 1.72 -39.55
C VAL A 522 1.31 3.07 -39.84
N GLU A 523 0.14 3.09 -40.48
CA GLU A 523 -0.57 4.31 -40.85
C GLU A 523 -1.61 4.72 -39.80
N ALA A 524 -1.91 6.02 -39.67
CA ALA A 524 -2.85 6.55 -38.67
C ALA A 524 -4.31 6.11 -38.89
N SER A 525 -4.62 5.55 -40.05
CA SER A 525 -5.95 5.01 -40.41
C SER A 525 -6.11 3.53 -40.13
N ALA A 526 -5.29 2.98 -39.21
CA ALA A 526 -5.39 1.59 -38.78
C ALA A 526 -5.08 0.53 -39.86
N GLN A 527 -4.23 0.85 -40.79
CA GLN A 527 -3.69 -0.12 -41.77
C GLN A 527 -2.20 -0.37 -41.52
N VAL A 528 -1.80 -1.64 -41.53
CA VAL A 528 -0.38 -2.04 -41.42
C VAL A 528 0.04 -2.63 -42.75
N LYS A 529 1.06 -2.04 -43.36
CA LYS A 529 1.65 -2.54 -44.63
C LYS A 529 3.09 -2.97 -44.36
N ALA A 530 3.45 -4.16 -44.80
CA ALA A 530 4.83 -4.64 -44.75
C ALA A 530 5.43 -4.61 -46.17
N ASP A 531 6.49 -3.83 -46.36
CA ASP A 531 7.28 -3.79 -47.58
C ASP A 531 8.57 -4.58 -47.38
N PHE A 532 8.80 -5.58 -48.21
CA PHE A 532 10.06 -6.32 -48.24
C PHE A 532 11.07 -5.54 -49.10
N ALA A 533 12.22 -5.24 -48.56
CA ALA A 533 13.27 -4.55 -49.27
C ALA A 533 13.80 -5.45 -50.43
N ASP A 534 13.51 -5.03 -51.65
CA ASP A 534 14.06 -5.50 -52.92
C ASP A 534 14.31 -7.02 -53.12
N ARG A 535 13.33 -7.89 -52.79
CA ARG A 535 13.20 -9.18 -53.48
C ARG A 535 11.80 -9.27 -54.07
N VAL A 536 11.75 -9.16 -55.38
CA VAL A 536 10.56 -9.26 -56.23
C VAL A 536 9.72 -10.48 -55.84
N MET A 537 8.60 -10.24 -55.19
CA MET A 537 7.48 -11.19 -55.11
C MET A 537 6.22 -10.47 -55.63
N PRO A 538 5.35 -11.17 -56.35
CA PRO A 538 4.21 -10.51 -57.01
C PRO A 538 3.14 -10.05 -55.99
N THR A 539 2.62 -8.88 -56.26
CA THR A 539 1.68 -8.03 -55.50
C THR A 539 0.30 -8.63 -55.21
N SER A 540 0.09 -9.95 -55.18
CA SER A 540 -1.24 -10.54 -55.07
C SER A 540 -1.57 -11.21 -53.74
N ALA A 541 -0.73 -11.10 -52.69
CA ALA A 541 -0.91 -11.81 -51.44
C ALA A 541 -1.03 -10.95 -50.17
N LEU A 542 -1.06 -9.61 -50.27
CA LEU A 542 -1.20 -8.75 -49.11
C LEU A 542 -2.60 -8.12 -49.08
N GLY A 543 -3.50 -8.74 -48.31
CA GLY A 543 -4.79 -8.14 -48.01
C GLY A 543 -4.65 -6.92 -47.09
N GLU A 544 -5.28 -5.82 -47.44
CA GLU A 544 -5.46 -4.66 -46.57
C GLU A 544 -6.38 -5.07 -45.38
N ILE A 545 -5.87 -4.97 -44.17
CA ILE A 545 -6.68 -5.23 -42.97
C ILE A 545 -7.03 -3.88 -42.33
N PRO A 546 -8.31 -3.45 -42.35
CA PRO A 546 -8.74 -2.23 -41.67
C PRO A 546 -8.81 -2.47 -40.13
N LEU A 547 -8.17 -1.61 -39.36
CA LEU A 547 -8.36 -1.54 -37.93
C LEU A 547 -9.55 -0.61 -37.60
N PRO A 548 -10.43 -0.92 -36.63
CA PRO A 548 -11.58 -0.08 -36.32
C PRO A 548 -11.15 1.29 -35.80
N THR A 549 -11.73 2.34 -36.37
CA THR A 549 -11.65 3.71 -35.82
C THR A 549 -12.38 3.74 -34.46
N ARG A 550 -11.79 4.41 -33.50
CA ARG A 550 -12.24 4.59 -32.11
C ARG A 550 -13.73 4.82 -31.93
#